data_0bca53444534e7ae2948522ca7f5ee74
#
_entry.id   0bca53444534e7ae2948522ca7f5ee74
#
_cell.length_a   1.000
_cell.length_b   1.000
_cell.length_c   1.000
_cell.angle_alpha   90.00
_cell.angle_beta   90.00
_cell.angle_gamma   90.00
#
_symmetry.space_group_name_H-M   'P 1'
#
loop_
_entity.id
_entity.type
_entity.pdbx_description
1 polymer ?
#
loop_
_entity_poly.entity_id
_entity_poly.type
_entity_poly.pdbx_seq_one_letter_code
_entity_poly.pdbx_strand_id
1 'polypeptide(L)'
;MGKSKKNRRKTLHQQAHDRLNEMLSLGDSKKEDKKNGNTQQKIYSKNTYETYWKHIKYFIRWLQHEHPDVKTMRKARKYVAEWLQVRVDQNLSAWTIQTEAAALNKFYNIGPDDPNRFQCPSRHRADVKRSRGEKVRDKHFSKQTNEELIHFCQACGFRRNVLERLRGDDLFDRERVEETLLQARRAGNAAMIRACEDALQFFPDQDYFIIHRRDKGGKTRIAPIMGPYKQDVVRRMQNTGTNERVWQYVNKNCDVHGYRSDYATYIYKKYARPIEELKFENKIKCGWEIQIRNLCLQSR
;
A
#
# COMPACT_ATOMS: atom_id res chain seq x y z
N MET A 1 46.98 28.82 18.81
CA MET A 1 45.76 28.84 19.64
C MET A 1 44.57 28.38 18.82
N GLY A 2 44.20 27.12 18.93
CA GLY A 2 43.05 26.52 18.20
C GLY A 2 41.75 27.01 18.82
N LYS A 3 40.89 27.67 18.02
CA LYS A 3 39.55 28.05 18.45
C LYS A 3 38.75 26.77 18.70
N SER A 4 38.42 26.49 19.97
CA SER A 4 37.51 25.46 20.39
C SER A 4 36.22 25.59 19.58
N LYS A 5 35.86 24.58 18.77
CA LYS A 5 34.55 24.48 18.11
C LYS A 5 33.50 24.43 19.23
N LYS A 6 32.85 25.57 19.54
CA LYS A 6 31.68 25.59 20.42
C LYS A 6 30.69 24.52 19.92
N ASN A 7 30.44 23.53 20.75
CA ASN A 7 29.48 22.46 20.47
C ASN A 7 28.09 23.08 20.29
N ARG A 8 27.74 23.40 19.03
CA ARG A 8 26.49 24.10 18.69
C ARG A 8 25.36 23.13 18.94
N ARG A 9 24.46 23.46 19.84
CA ARG A 9 23.30 22.63 20.17
C ARG A 9 22.51 22.29 18.88
N LYS A 10 22.23 20.99 18.64
CA LYS A 10 21.45 20.52 17.49
C LYS A 10 20.05 21.17 17.49
N THR A 11 19.61 21.65 16.36
CA THR A 11 18.25 22.15 16.16
C THR A 11 17.21 21.03 16.33
N LEU A 12 15.92 21.39 16.55
CA LEU A 12 14.84 20.39 16.60
C LEU A 12 14.80 19.51 15.33
N HIS A 13 15.02 20.12 14.16
CA HIS A 13 15.09 19.40 12.89
C HIS A 13 16.24 18.39 12.86
N GLN A 14 17.44 18.79 13.29
CA GLN A 14 18.60 17.89 13.35
C GLN A 14 18.38 16.75 14.33
N GLN A 15 17.84 17.05 15.53
CA GLN A 15 17.53 16.01 16.52
C GLN A 15 16.51 14.99 15.97
N ALA A 16 15.48 15.48 15.28
CA ALA A 16 14.45 14.60 14.70
C ALA A 16 14.99 13.80 13.51
N HIS A 17 15.79 14.41 12.65
CA HIS A 17 16.43 13.74 11.51
C HIS A 17 17.38 12.64 11.96
N ASP A 18 18.26 12.93 12.92
CA ASP A 18 19.20 11.96 13.46
C ASP A 18 18.45 10.76 14.04
N ARG A 19 17.41 11.02 14.86
CA ARG A 19 16.60 9.94 15.45
C ARG A 19 15.91 9.07 14.40
N LEU A 20 15.34 9.64 13.35
CA LEU A 20 14.71 8.87 12.28
C LEU A 20 15.75 8.07 11.48
N ASN A 21 16.95 8.60 11.28
CA ASN A 21 18.04 7.87 10.61
C ASN A 21 18.50 6.67 11.43
N GLU A 22 18.64 6.82 12.75
CA GLU A 22 18.95 5.70 13.65
C GLU A 22 17.94 4.56 13.57
N MET A 23 16.69 4.89 13.23
CA MET A 23 15.60 3.90 13.09
C MET A 23 15.58 3.22 11.73
N LEU A 24 16.35 3.67 10.73
CA LEU A 24 16.34 3.06 9.40
C LEU A 24 16.89 1.64 9.42
N SER A 25 16.10 0.72 8.94
CA SER A 25 16.41 -0.71 8.86
C SER A 25 15.96 -1.24 7.49
N LEU A 26 16.52 -0.62 6.43
CA LEU A 26 16.19 -0.99 5.06
C LEU A 26 16.77 -2.36 4.74
N GLY A 27 15.91 -3.27 4.28
CA GLY A 27 16.30 -4.66 3.99
C GLY A 27 15.98 -5.66 5.10
N ASP A 28 15.78 -5.21 6.34
CA ASP A 28 15.37 -6.09 7.44
C ASP A 28 13.97 -6.67 7.24
N SER A 29 13.75 -7.88 7.79
CA SER A 29 12.46 -8.55 7.75
C SER A 29 11.51 -8.01 8.81
N LYS A 30 10.59 -7.15 8.40
CA LYS A 30 9.53 -6.66 9.30
C LYS A 30 8.72 -7.79 9.95
N LYS A 31 8.60 -8.96 9.27
CA LYS A 31 7.86 -10.12 9.77
C LYS A 31 8.57 -10.78 10.95
N GLU A 32 9.88 -10.92 10.87
CA GLU A 32 10.72 -11.45 11.95
C GLU A 32 10.77 -10.50 13.13
N ASP A 33 11.03 -9.23 12.88
CA ASP A 33 11.03 -8.22 13.93
C ASP A 33 9.66 -8.09 14.65
N LYS A 34 8.56 -8.37 13.94
CA LYS A 34 7.23 -8.41 14.57
C LYS A 34 7.10 -9.57 15.55
N LYS A 35 7.68 -10.73 15.23
CA LYS A 35 7.69 -11.88 16.16
C LYS A 35 8.51 -11.58 17.42
N ASN A 36 9.58 -10.80 17.26
CA ASN A 36 10.53 -10.46 18.32
C ASN A 36 10.17 -9.16 19.08
N GLY A 37 9.03 -8.51 18.76
CA GLY A 37 8.62 -7.25 19.41
C GLY A 37 9.42 -6.00 19.01
N ASN A 38 10.37 -6.09 18.08
CA ASN A 38 11.35 -5.03 17.77
C ASN A 38 10.85 -4.00 16.73
N THR A 39 9.63 -4.19 16.21
CA THR A 39 9.14 -3.31 15.11
C THR A 39 9.03 -1.85 15.50
N GLN A 40 8.85 -1.54 16.78
CA GLN A 40 8.65 -0.16 17.23
C GLN A 40 9.87 0.72 17.04
N GLN A 41 11.07 0.16 17.03
CA GLN A 41 12.32 0.88 16.91
C GLN A 41 12.86 1.00 15.47
N LYS A 42 12.19 0.38 14.49
CA LYS A 42 12.70 0.25 13.12
C LYS A 42 11.78 0.84 12.06
N ILE A 43 12.34 1.43 11.02
CA ILE A 43 11.66 1.93 9.81
C ILE A 43 12.17 1.14 8.61
N TYR A 44 11.31 0.36 7.97
CA TYR A 44 11.67 -0.63 6.95
C TYR A 44 11.57 -0.12 5.50
N SER A 45 11.11 1.09 5.28
CA SER A 45 11.00 1.62 3.92
C SER A 45 11.23 3.12 3.85
N LYS A 46 11.82 3.55 2.73
CA LYS A 46 12.05 4.97 2.42
C LYS A 46 10.74 5.77 2.46
N ASN A 47 9.65 5.24 1.88
CA ASN A 47 8.35 5.92 1.89
C ASN A 47 7.80 6.15 3.30
N THR A 48 8.00 5.20 4.22
CA THR A 48 7.61 5.36 5.63
C THR A 48 8.46 6.44 6.30
N TYR A 49 9.76 6.43 6.05
CA TYR A 49 10.67 7.44 6.56
C TYR A 49 10.27 8.85 6.09
N GLU A 50 10.07 9.03 4.78
CA GLU A 50 9.69 10.31 4.18
C GLU A 50 8.34 10.81 4.73
N THR A 51 7.38 9.90 4.89
CA THR A 51 6.08 10.21 5.48
C THR A 51 6.23 10.68 6.92
N TYR A 52 6.96 9.95 7.75
CA TYR A 52 7.17 10.31 9.16
C TYR A 52 7.96 11.61 9.28
N TRP A 53 9.01 11.77 8.49
CA TRP A 53 9.78 13.01 8.44
C TRP A 53 8.92 14.21 8.07
N LYS A 54 8.04 14.08 7.08
CA LYS A 54 7.08 15.12 6.67
C LYS A 54 6.19 15.55 7.84
N HIS A 55 5.57 14.61 8.55
CA HIS A 55 4.65 14.89 9.63
C HIS A 55 5.36 15.45 10.88
N ILE A 56 6.54 14.94 11.19
CA ILE A 56 7.37 15.49 12.28
C ILE A 56 7.81 16.93 11.99
N LYS A 57 8.13 17.25 10.73
CA LYS A 57 8.43 18.64 10.34
C LYS A 57 7.25 19.59 10.57
N TYR A 58 6.01 19.14 10.35
CA TYR A 58 4.83 19.95 10.63
C TYR A 58 4.71 20.24 12.12
N PHE A 59 4.89 19.24 12.96
CA PHE A 59 4.93 19.40 14.41
C PHE A 59 6.04 20.36 14.86
N ILE A 60 7.26 20.23 14.33
CA ILE A 60 8.39 21.12 14.67
C ILE A 60 8.10 22.58 14.28
N ARG A 61 7.51 22.81 13.09
CA ARG A 61 7.18 24.16 12.66
C ARG A 61 6.15 24.82 13.60
N TRP A 62 5.12 24.07 13.97
CA TRP A 62 4.14 24.51 14.94
C TRP A 62 4.77 24.80 16.31
N LEU A 63 5.62 23.92 16.83
CA LEU A 63 6.38 24.15 18.06
C LEU A 63 7.24 25.40 18.02
N GLN A 64 7.88 25.68 16.90
CA GLN A 64 8.71 26.87 16.75
C GLN A 64 7.92 28.16 16.79
N HIS A 65 6.64 28.08 16.40
CA HIS A 65 5.71 29.20 16.40
C HIS A 65 5.06 29.39 17.79
N GLU A 66 4.44 28.35 18.32
CA GLU A 66 3.66 28.42 19.55
C GLU A 66 4.51 28.28 20.83
N HIS A 67 5.61 27.52 20.76
CA HIS A 67 6.46 27.21 21.90
C HIS A 67 7.96 27.44 21.58
N PRO A 68 8.37 28.69 21.27
CA PRO A 68 9.72 29.00 20.80
C PRO A 68 10.81 28.73 21.83
N ASP A 69 10.48 28.60 23.11
CA ASP A 69 11.38 28.22 24.20
C ASP A 69 11.77 26.73 24.18
N VAL A 70 11.04 25.87 23.49
CA VAL A 70 11.31 24.43 23.38
C VAL A 70 12.46 24.18 22.42
N LYS A 71 13.61 23.77 22.97
CA LYS A 71 14.85 23.55 22.21
C LYS A 71 15.24 22.06 22.05
N THR A 72 14.46 21.13 22.58
CA THR A 72 14.74 19.70 22.44
C THR A 72 13.48 18.91 22.12
N MET A 73 13.62 17.89 21.25
CA MET A 73 12.53 16.97 20.93
C MET A 73 12.05 16.23 22.18
N ARG A 74 12.92 15.97 23.17
CA ARG A 74 12.49 15.38 24.46
C ARG A 74 11.48 16.26 25.19
N LYS A 75 11.73 17.58 25.28
CA LYS A 75 10.80 18.54 25.90
C LYS A 75 9.53 18.74 25.05
N ALA A 76 9.65 18.61 23.74
CA ALA A 76 8.54 18.72 22.79
C ALA A 76 7.45 17.65 23.00
N ARG A 77 7.78 16.48 23.58
CA ARG A 77 6.85 15.37 23.78
C ARG A 77 5.53 15.78 24.48
N LYS A 78 5.60 16.65 25.47
CA LYS A 78 4.42 17.09 26.22
C LYS A 78 3.41 17.87 25.40
N TYR A 79 3.80 18.43 24.27
CA TYR A 79 2.96 19.23 23.38
C TYR A 79 2.34 18.43 22.22
N VAL A 80 2.60 17.11 22.15
CA VAL A 80 2.08 16.29 21.04
C VAL A 80 0.55 16.18 21.08
N ALA A 81 -0.05 16.06 22.27
CA ALA A 81 -1.50 16.02 22.40
C ALA A 81 -2.15 17.35 21.95
N GLU A 82 -1.59 18.47 22.34
CA GLU A 82 -2.00 19.80 21.91
C GLU A 82 -1.91 19.95 20.39
N TRP A 83 -0.78 19.56 19.80
CA TRP A 83 -0.64 19.54 18.33
C TRP A 83 -1.70 18.70 17.63
N LEU A 84 -1.97 17.51 18.11
CA LEU A 84 -2.99 16.65 17.51
C LEU A 84 -4.38 17.26 17.64
N GLN A 85 -4.67 17.97 18.74
CA GLN A 85 -5.93 18.71 18.90
C GLN A 85 -6.04 19.84 17.88
N VAL A 86 -4.98 20.63 17.69
CA VAL A 86 -4.93 21.67 16.63
C VAL A 86 -5.24 21.08 15.25
N ARG A 87 -4.79 19.84 14.95
CA ARG A 87 -5.10 19.16 13.67
C ARG A 87 -6.58 18.76 13.58
N VAL A 88 -7.20 18.41 14.70
CA VAL A 88 -8.65 18.15 14.78
C VAL A 88 -9.42 19.44 14.52
N ASP A 89 -9.04 20.53 15.18
CA ASP A 89 -9.69 21.84 15.05
C ASP A 89 -9.57 22.42 13.63
N GLN A 90 -8.51 22.08 12.92
CA GLN A 90 -8.33 22.35 11.49
C GLN A 90 -9.17 21.45 10.57
N ASN A 91 -10.05 20.62 11.11
CA ASN A 91 -10.90 19.69 10.35
C ASN A 91 -10.14 18.75 9.40
N LEU A 92 -8.91 18.37 9.74
CA LEU A 92 -8.20 17.37 8.96
C LEU A 92 -8.85 16.00 9.11
N SER A 93 -8.74 15.19 8.04
CA SER A 93 -9.29 13.84 8.08
C SER A 93 -8.66 13.01 9.19
N ALA A 94 -9.46 12.19 9.88
CA ALA A 94 -8.99 11.28 10.92
C ALA A 94 -7.85 10.33 10.43
N TRP A 95 -7.79 10.02 9.12
CA TRP A 95 -6.68 9.29 8.49
C TRP A 95 -5.36 10.06 8.52
N THR A 96 -5.43 11.37 8.24
CA THR A 96 -4.24 12.25 8.28
C THR A 96 -3.74 12.36 9.72
N ILE A 97 -4.64 12.65 10.66
CA ILE A 97 -4.29 12.81 12.09
C ILE A 97 -3.69 11.51 12.64
N GLN A 98 -4.27 10.35 12.30
CA GLN A 98 -3.69 9.06 12.68
C GLN A 98 -2.30 8.80 12.10
N THR A 99 -2.03 9.27 10.88
CA THR A 99 -0.69 9.14 10.29
C THR A 99 0.31 10.02 11.04
N GLU A 100 -0.09 11.24 11.44
CA GLU A 100 0.71 12.14 12.27
C GLU A 100 0.96 11.54 13.66
N ALA A 101 -0.08 11.05 14.32
CA ALA A 101 0.03 10.37 15.60
C ALA A 101 0.93 9.12 15.51
N ALA A 102 0.81 8.33 14.44
CA ALA A 102 1.66 7.16 14.22
C ALA A 102 3.14 7.55 14.03
N ALA A 103 3.42 8.65 13.32
CA ALA A 103 4.78 9.16 13.16
C ALA A 103 5.38 9.62 14.50
N LEU A 104 4.61 10.33 15.33
CA LEU A 104 5.04 10.83 16.63
C LEU A 104 5.17 9.70 17.66
N ASN A 105 4.21 8.77 17.72
CA ASN A 105 4.31 7.57 18.55
C ASN A 105 5.57 6.77 18.22
N LYS A 106 5.85 6.59 16.92
CA LYS A 106 7.04 5.91 16.44
C LYS A 106 8.31 6.64 16.85
N PHE A 107 8.35 7.95 16.65
CA PHE A 107 9.47 8.81 17.01
C PHE A 107 9.82 8.74 18.50
N TYR A 108 8.80 8.76 19.36
CA TYR A 108 8.97 8.68 20.82
C TYR A 108 9.03 7.25 21.37
N ASN A 109 9.09 6.25 20.49
CA ASN A 109 9.16 4.82 20.85
C ASN A 109 7.96 4.36 21.70
N ILE A 110 6.76 4.84 21.38
CA ILE A 110 5.52 4.49 22.08
C ILE A 110 4.82 3.39 21.29
N GLY A 111 4.69 2.21 21.90
CA GLY A 111 4.10 1.01 21.29
C GLY A 111 2.58 1.12 21.06
N PRO A 112 2.00 0.14 20.34
CA PRO A 112 0.55 0.10 20.13
C PRO A 112 -0.26 0.00 21.44
N ASP A 113 0.25 -0.75 22.38
CA ASP A 113 -0.43 -1.09 23.66
C ASP A 113 0.07 -0.22 24.84
N ASP A 114 0.88 0.79 24.55
CA ASP A 114 1.40 1.71 25.57
C ASP A 114 0.29 2.65 26.08
N PRO A 115 0.02 2.75 27.39
CA PRO A 115 -0.99 3.64 27.95
C PRO A 115 -0.73 5.13 27.65
N ASN A 116 0.53 5.50 27.40
CA ASN A 116 0.92 6.86 27.05
C ASN A 116 0.85 7.14 25.54
N ARG A 117 0.19 6.26 24.78
CA ARG A 117 0.03 6.41 23.35
C ARG A 117 -0.80 7.64 23.01
N PHE A 118 -0.26 8.49 22.12
CA PHE A 118 -0.97 9.66 21.65
C PHE A 118 -2.26 9.24 20.93
N GLN A 119 -3.38 9.74 21.42
CA GLN A 119 -4.71 9.41 20.91
C GLN A 119 -5.04 10.28 19.68
N CYS A 120 -5.94 9.79 18.88
CA CYS A 120 -6.44 10.48 17.69
C CYS A 120 -7.91 10.08 17.46
N PRO A 121 -8.68 10.88 16.71
CA PRO A 121 -10.08 10.59 16.43
C PRO A 121 -10.28 9.21 15.81
N SER A 122 -11.39 8.56 16.15
CA SER A 122 -11.81 7.30 15.53
C SER A 122 -12.07 7.51 14.04
N ARG A 123 -11.75 6.49 13.25
CA ARG A 123 -12.04 6.51 11.81
C ARG A 123 -13.43 5.92 11.56
N HIS A 124 -14.31 6.70 11.03
CA HIS A 124 -15.59 6.23 10.55
C HIS A 124 -15.60 6.19 9.01
N ARG A 125 -16.09 5.11 8.43
CA ARG A 125 -16.16 4.99 6.96
C ARG A 125 -17.03 6.05 6.32
N ALA A 126 -18.06 6.48 7.03
CA ALA A 126 -18.94 7.57 6.60
C ALA A 126 -18.19 8.90 6.40
N ASP A 127 -17.13 9.15 7.19
CA ASP A 127 -16.35 10.39 7.15
C ASP A 127 -15.30 10.39 6.02
N VAL A 128 -15.15 9.29 5.31
CA VAL A 128 -14.26 9.22 4.14
C VAL A 128 -14.89 10.02 3.01
N LYS A 129 -14.74 11.33 3.06
CA LYS A 129 -14.92 12.18 1.88
C LYS A 129 -13.89 11.68 0.86
N ARG A 130 -14.35 10.92 -0.11
CA ARG A 130 -13.52 10.59 -1.27
C ARG A 130 -13.27 11.91 -1.98
N SER A 131 -12.20 12.58 -1.60
CA SER A 131 -11.78 13.89 -2.09
C SER A 131 -11.40 13.91 -3.55
N ARG A 132 -11.60 12.77 -4.18
CA ARG A 132 -11.46 12.70 -5.60
C ARG A 132 -12.83 13.00 -6.18
N GLY A 133 -13.22 14.28 -6.27
CA GLY A 133 -14.33 14.74 -7.10
C GLY A 133 -14.26 14.17 -8.50
N GLU A 134 -15.13 14.60 -9.39
CA GLU A 134 -14.95 14.32 -10.81
C GLU A 134 -13.51 14.58 -11.21
N LYS A 135 -12.79 13.48 -11.48
CA LYS A 135 -11.38 13.64 -11.51
C LYS A 135 -10.89 13.97 -12.82
N VAL A 136 -10.07 14.86 -12.76
CA VAL A 136 -8.90 14.87 -13.60
C VAL A 136 -8.01 13.66 -13.25
N ARG A 137 -8.54 12.45 -13.39
CA ARG A 137 -7.70 11.28 -13.58
C ARG A 137 -6.81 11.63 -14.75
N ASP A 138 -5.57 11.32 -14.67
CA ASP A 138 -4.64 11.48 -15.77
C ASP A 138 -4.44 12.93 -16.27
N LYS A 139 -4.54 13.94 -15.39
CA LYS A 139 -4.11 15.30 -15.73
C LYS A 139 -2.70 15.24 -16.30
N HIS A 140 -2.50 15.81 -17.47
CA HIS A 140 -1.26 15.73 -18.27
C HIS A 140 -0.90 14.31 -18.76
N PHE A 141 -1.91 13.47 -19.01
CA PHE A 141 -1.78 12.14 -19.54
C PHE A 141 -2.73 11.97 -20.74
N SER A 142 -2.21 11.75 -21.91
CA SER A 142 -3.03 11.48 -23.09
C SER A 142 -3.57 10.06 -23.05
N LYS A 143 -4.89 9.92 -22.95
CA LYS A 143 -5.55 8.61 -22.96
C LYS A 143 -5.39 7.92 -24.32
N GLN A 144 -5.51 8.67 -25.42
CA GLN A 144 -5.36 8.12 -26.76
C GLN A 144 -3.99 7.49 -26.98
N THR A 145 -2.92 8.20 -26.63
CA THR A 145 -1.55 7.69 -26.78
C THR A 145 -1.23 6.51 -25.86
N ASN A 146 -1.98 6.34 -24.75
CA ASN A 146 -1.75 5.31 -23.75
C ASN A 146 -2.95 4.35 -23.62
N GLU A 147 -3.77 4.24 -24.66
CA GLU A 147 -5.00 3.44 -24.63
C GLU A 147 -4.71 1.97 -24.28
N GLU A 148 -3.74 1.37 -24.91
CA GLU A 148 -3.33 -0.02 -24.64
C GLU A 148 -2.89 -0.22 -23.19
N LEU A 149 -2.14 0.71 -22.62
CA LEU A 149 -1.73 0.68 -21.21
C LEU A 149 -2.94 0.78 -20.27
N ILE A 150 -3.92 1.60 -20.63
CA ILE A 150 -5.17 1.76 -19.85
C ILE A 150 -5.96 0.47 -19.87
N HIS A 151 -6.20 -0.10 -21.04
CA HIS A 151 -6.91 -1.37 -21.23
C HIS A 151 -6.24 -2.49 -20.45
N PHE A 152 -4.92 -2.53 -20.49
CA PHE A 152 -4.12 -3.48 -19.74
C PHE A 152 -4.32 -3.34 -18.22
N CYS A 153 -4.27 -2.12 -17.70
CA CYS A 153 -4.52 -1.86 -16.29
C CYS A 153 -5.94 -2.22 -15.84
N GLN A 154 -6.93 -1.98 -16.71
CA GLN A 154 -8.34 -2.28 -16.45
C GLN A 154 -8.61 -3.80 -16.46
N ALA A 155 -7.91 -4.55 -17.31
CA ALA A 155 -8.09 -5.98 -17.45
C ALA A 155 -7.36 -6.82 -16.39
N CYS A 156 -6.33 -6.27 -15.72
CA CYS A 156 -5.43 -7.06 -14.85
C CYS A 156 -5.32 -6.54 -13.41
N GLY A 157 -5.78 -5.34 -13.12
CA GLY A 157 -5.81 -4.80 -11.77
C GLY A 157 -4.44 -4.68 -11.06
N PHE A 158 -3.41 -4.30 -11.77
CA PHE A 158 -2.05 -4.19 -11.24
C PHE A 158 -1.86 -3.08 -10.19
N ARG A 159 -0.81 -3.21 -9.39
CA ARG A 159 -0.14 -2.06 -8.79
C ARG A 159 1.00 -1.61 -9.70
N ARG A 160 1.34 -0.32 -9.65
CA ARG A 160 2.39 0.25 -10.50
C ARG A 160 3.70 -0.54 -10.47
N ASN A 161 4.19 -0.88 -9.30
CA ASN A 161 5.45 -1.62 -9.15
C ASN A 161 5.43 -3.04 -9.75
N VAL A 162 4.26 -3.68 -9.84
CA VAL A 162 4.08 -4.98 -10.50
C VAL A 162 4.08 -4.77 -12.01
N LEU A 163 3.30 -3.79 -12.49
CA LEU A 163 3.20 -3.44 -13.90
C LEU A 163 4.57 -3.06 -14.52
N GLU A 164 5.38 -2.27 -13.79
CA GLU A 164 6.73 -1.87 -14.23
C GLU A 164 7.74 -3.02 -14.33
N ARG A 165 7.44 -4.16 -13.71
CA ARG A 165 8.32 -5.35 -13.68
C ARG A 165 7.76 -6.51 -14.47
N LEU A 166 6.56 -6.37 -15.01
CA LEU A 166 5.86 -7.43 -15.71
C LEU A 166 6.66 -7.89 -16.93
N ARG A 167 6.74 -9.20 -17.12
CA ARG A 167 7.45 -9.86 -18.21
C ARG A 167 6.52 -10.76 -19.01
N GLY A 168 6.94 -11.17 -20.20
CA GLY A 168 6.15 -12.08 -21.02
C GLY A 168 5.84 -13.42 -20.35
N ASP A 169 6.78 -13.94 -19.54
CA ASP A 169 6.59 -15.20 -18.80
C ASP A 169 5.66 -15.11 -17.59
N ASP A 170 5.15 -13.93 -17.27
CA ASP A 170 4.16 -13.75 -16.21
C ASP A 170 2.71 -14.06 -16.66
N LEU A 171 2.48 -14.36 -17.96
CA LEU A 171 1.22 -14.89 -18.45
C LEU A 171 1.09 -16.37 -18.12
N PHE A 172 -0.04 -16.76 -17.57
CA PHE A 172 -0.41 -18.14 -17.29
C PHE A 172 -1.75 -18.46 -17.97
N ASP A 173 -1.83 -19.58 -18.65
CA ASP A 173 -3.09 -20.25 -18.89
C ASP A 173 -3.47 -21.14 -17.71
N ARG A 174 -4.64 -21.74 -17.75
CA ARG A 174 -5.11 -22.61 -16.67
C ARG A 174 -4.20 -23.81 -16.44
N GLU A 175 -3.75 -24.46 -17.50
CA GLU A 175 -2.87 -25.63 -17.44
C GLU A 175 -1.56 -25.29 -16.74
N ARG A 176 -0.96 -24.16 -17.10
CA ARG A 176 0.26 -23.67 -16.44
C ARG A 176 0.06 -23.35 -14.96
N VAL A 177 -1.13 -22.86 -14.56
CA VAL A 177 -1.46 -22.65 -13.13
C VAL A 177 -1.49 -23.99 -12.40
N GLU A 178 -2.11 -25.03 -12.99
CA GLU A 178 -2.20 -26.39 -12.44
C GLU A 178 -0.81 -27.04 -12.31
N GLU A 179 -0.01 -26.98 -13.35
CA GLU A 179 1.38 -27.46 -13.32
C GLU A 179 2.23 -26.73 -12.25
N THR A 180 2.10 -25.39 -12.18
CA THR A 180 2.79 -24.60 -11.18
C THR A 180 2.37 -24.97 -9.76
N LEU A 181 1.08 -25.31 -9.55
CA LEU A 181 0.58 -25.81 -8.27
C LEU A 181 1.26 -27.11 -7.87
N LEU A 182 1.36 -28.07 -8.81
CA LEU A 182 2.02 -29.36 -8.56
C LEU A 182 3.51 -29.16 -8.21
N GLN A 183 4.21 -28.32 -8.98
CA GLN A 183 5.62 -27.99 -8.71
C GLN A 183 5.79 -27.31 -7.35
N ALA A 184 4.91 -26.35 -7.03
CA ALA A 184 4.95 -25.63 -5.75
C ALA A 184 4.70 -26.54 -4.54
N ARG A 185 3.81 -27.53 -4.68
CA ARG A 185 3.55 -28.56 -3.65
C ARG A 185 4.77 -29.43 -3.42
N ARG A 186 5.44 -29.91 -4.49
CA ARG A 186 6.69 -30.69 -4.40
C ARG A 186 7.82 -29.89 -3.73
N ALA A 187 7.89 -28.58 -4.04
CA ALA A 187 8.92 -27.69 -3.47
C ALA A 187 8.58 -27.13 -2.08
N GLY A 188 7.39 -27.41 -1.53
CA GLY A 188 6.95 -26.85 -0.24
C GLY A 188 6.73 -25.32 -0.27
N ASN A 189 6.48 -24.73 -1.46
CA ASN A 189 6.32 -23.28 -1.60
C ASN A 189 4.89 -22.84 -1.26
N ALA A 190 4.62 -22.64 0.04
CA ALA A 190 3.29 -22.30 0.55
C ALA A 190 2.69 -21.01 -0.06
N ALA A 191 3.52 -20.04 -0.45
CA ALA A 191 3.02 -18.80 -1.06
C ALA A 191 2.50 -19.03 -2.48
N MET A 192 3.19 -19.84 -3.27
CA MET A 192 2.80 -20.19 -4.62
C MET A 192 1.61 -21.15 -4.62
N ILE A 193 1.61 -22.16 -3.72
CA ILE A 193 0.48 -23.08 -3.54
C ILE A 193 -0.80 -22.27 -3.35
N ARG A 194 -0.81 -21.35 -2.37
CA ARG A 194 -1.98 -20.51 -2.10
C ARG A 194 -2.36 -19.65 -3.32
N ALA A 195 -1.41 -19.07 -4.03
CA ALA A 195 -1.71 -18.23 -5.18
C ALA A 195 -2.37 -19.02 -6.32
N CYS A 196 -1.94 -20.26 -6.58
CA CYS A 196 -2.53 -21.14 -7.59
C CYS A 196 -3.91 -21.65 -7.13
N GLU A 197 -4.03 -22.09 -5.88
CA GLU A 197 -5.32 -22.55 -5.32
C GLU A 197 -6.38 -21.45 -5.35
N ASP A 198 -6.03 -20.24 -4.91
CA ASP A 198 -6.92 -19.07 -4.97
C ASP A 198 -7.37 -18.79 -6.43
N ALA A 199 -6.45 -18.87 -7.41
CA ALA A 199 -6.78 -18.62 -8.81
C ALA A 199 -7.76 -19.66 -9.38
N LEU A 200 -7.50 -20.94 -9.15
CA LEU A 200 -8.33 -22.03 -9.66
C LEU A 200 -9.68 -22.10 -8.96
N GLN A 201 -9.72 -21.86 -7.65
CA GLN A 201 -10.95 -21.94 -6.86
C GLN A 201 -11.90 -20.75 -7.11
N PHE A 202 -11.35 -19.53 -7.14
CA PHE A 202 -12.20 -18.32 -7.23
C PHE A 202 -12.55 -17.93 -8.65
N PHE A 203 -11.81 -18.44 -9.65
CA PHE A 203 -12.01 -18.10 -11.05
C PHE A 203 -12.08 -19.35 -11.94
N PRO A 204 -13.03 -20.24 -11.68
CA PRO A 204 -13.12 -21.54 -12.38
C PRO A 204 -13.43 -21.39 -13.87
N ASP A 205 -14.01 -20.26 -14.28
CA ASP A 205 -14.44 -19.95 -15.66
C ASP A 205 -13.39 -19.12 -16.44
N GLN A 206 -12.18 -18.94 -15.89
CA GLN A 206 -11.13 -18.16 -16.55
C GLN A 206 -10.03 -19.05 -17.12
N ASP A 207 -9.59 -18.69 -18.34
CA ASP A 207 -8.53 -19.43 -19.06
C ASP A 207 -7.15 -18.79 -18.87
N TYR A 208 -7.11 -17.45 -18.70
CA TYR A 208 -5.87 -16.71 -18.66
C TYR A 208 -5.73 -15.91 -17.37
N PHE A 209 -4.52 -15.95 -16.83
CA PHE A 209 -4.14 -15.31 -15.58
C PHE A 209 -2.80 -14.58 -15.75
N ILE A 210 -2.52 -13.65 -14.85
CA ILE A 210 -1.19 -13.05 -14.74
C ILE A 210 -0.69 -13.19 -13.30
N ILE A 211 0.58 -13.58 -13.17
CA ILE A 211 1.24 -13.63 -11.88
C ILE A 211 1.73 -12.25 -11.47
N HIS A 212 1.33 -11.80 -10.30
CA HIS A 212 1.80 -10.56 -9.65
C HIS A 212 2.94 -10.90 -8.69
N ARG A 213 4.16 -10.87 -9.19
CA ARG A 213 5.36 -11.14 -8.37
C ARG A 213 5.68 -9.97 -7.47
N ARG A 214 6.08 -10.25 -6.22
CA ARG A 214 6.52 -9.25 -5.24
C ARG A 214 5.55 -8.06 -5.11
N ASP A 215 4.26 -8.35 -5.05
CA ASP A 215 3.24 -7.35 -4.76
C ASP A 215 3.39 -6.81 -3.32
N LYS A 216 2.53 -5.90 -2.88
CA LYS A 216 2.60 -5.26 -1.56
C LYS A 216 2.84 -6.27 -0.43
N GLY A 217 3.94 -6.09 0.28
CA GLY A 217 4.37 -7.01 1.35
C GLY A 217 5.08 -8.27 0.84
N GLY A 218 5.62 -8.26 -0.38
CA GLY A 218 6.36 -9.40 -0.97
C GLY A 218 5.46 -10.55 -1.41
N LYS A 219 4.14 -10.35 -1.47
CA LYS A 219 3.19 -11.40 -1.82
C LYS A 219 3.22 -11.73 -3.30
N THR A 220 3.06 -13.01 -3.62
CA THR A 220 2.76 -13.49 -4.97
C THR A 220 1.26 -13.72 -5.09
N ARG A 221 0.67 -13.36 -6.22
CA ARG A 221 -0.74 -13.60 -6.56
C ARG A 221 -0.87 -13.99 -8.00
N ILE A 222 -1.85 -14.80 -8.31
CA ILE A 222 -2.26 -15.10 -9.68
C ILE A 222 -3.67 -14.53 -9.84
N ALA A 223 -3.82 -13.59 -10.77
CA ALA A 223 -5.07 -12.85 -10.98
C ALA A 223 -5.58 -13.10 -12.40
N PRO A 224 -6.90 -13.30 -12.60
CA PRO A 224 -7.46 -13.52 -13.93
C PRO A 224 -7.35 -12.27 -14.80
N ILE A 225 -7.21 -12.45 -16.10
CA ILE A 225 -7.35 -11.38 -17.09
C ILE A 225 -8.84 -11.27 -17.42
N MET A 226 -9.44 -10.08 -17.16
CA MET A 226 -10.89 -9.90 -17.19
C MET A 226 -11.32 -8.72 -18.05
N GLY A 227 -12.60 -8.75 -18.43
CA GLY A 227 -13.25 -7.62 -19.12
C GLY A 227 -13.07 -7.62 -20.63
N PRO A 228 -13.52 -6.54 -21.30
CA PRO A 228 -13.58 -6.48 -22.77
C PRO A 228 -12.20 -6.49 -23.44
N TYR A 229 -11.14 -6.10 -22.71
CA TYR A 229 -9.77 -6.00 -23.23
C TYR A 229 -8.92 -7.26 -22.97
N LYS A 230 -9.54 -8.37 -22.55
CA LYS A 230 -8.85 -9.65 -22.24
C LYS A 230 -7.94 -10.09 -23.40
N GLN A 231 -8.48 -10.10 -24.62
CA GLN A 231 -7.75 -10.60 -25.79
C GLN A 231 -6.55 -9.73 -26.17
N ASP A 232 -6.67 -8.40 -26.01
CA ASP A 232 -5.57 -7.48 -26.32
C ASP A 232 -4.41 -7.67 -25.33
N VAL A 233 -4.75 -7.88 -24.04
CA VAL A 233 -3.78 -8.17 -22.99
C VAL A 233 -3.04 -9.48 -23.27
N VAL A 234 -3.79 -10.56 -23.57
CA VAL A 234 -3.21 -11.88 -23.87
C VAL A 234 -2.29 -11.78 -25.08
N ARG A 235 -2.74 -11.15 -26.17
CA ARG A 235 -1.94 -10.97 -27.39
C ARG A 235 -0.65 -10.20 -27.10
N ARG A 236 -0.71 -9.10 -26.33
CA ARG A 236 0.47 -8.35 -25.96
C ARG A 236 1.46 -9.18 -25.14
N MET A 237 0.96 -9.92 -24.18
CA MET A 237 1.79 -10.79 -23.33
C MET A 237 2.47 -11.89 -24.16
N GLN A 238 1.73 -12.54 -25.07
CA GLN A 238 2.26 -13.59 -25.97
C GLN A 238 3.29 -13.06 -26.95
N ASN A 239 3.15 -11.82 -27.41
CA ASN A 239 4.12 -11.16 -28.29
C ASN A 239 5.32 -10.57 -27.54
N THR A 240 5.37 -10.67 -26.23
CA THR A 240 6.51 -10.22 -25.40
C THR A 240 7.41 -11.40 -25.10
N GLY A 241 8.70 -11.27 -25.35
CA GLY A 241 9.69 -12.32 -25.03
C GLY A 241 9.68 -12.68 -23.56
N THR A 242 9.97 -13.94 -23.24
CA THR A 242 9.89 -14.54 -21.89
C THR A 242 10.51 -13.67 -20.80
N ASN A 243 11.69 -13.13 -21.05
CA ASN A 243 12.41 -12.30 -20.07
C ASN A 243 12.27 -10.78 -20.35
N GLU A 244 11.56 -10.40 -21.39
CA GLU A 244 11.36 -9.01 -21.75
C GLU A 244 10.29 -8.34 -20.90
N ARG A 245 10.44 -7.04 -20.68
CA ARG A 245 9.41 -6.26 -20.01
C ARG A 245 8.25 -5.97 -20.97
N VAL A 246 7.04 -6.25 -20.52
CA VAL A 246 5.82 -5.91 -21.27
C VAL A 246 5.72 -4.40 -21.53
N TRP A 247 6.17 -3.60 -20.55
CA TRP A 247 6.22 -2.14 -20.63
C TRP A 247 7.63 -1.64 -20.34
N GLN A 248 8.25 -1.02 -21.34
CA GLN A 248 9.55 -0.36 -21.16
C GLN A 248 9.42 0.87 -20.24
N TYR A 249 8.27 1.55 -20.32
CA TYR A 249 7.95 2.70 -19.52
C TYR A 249 6.47 2.73 -19.14
N VAL A 250 6.18 2.96 -17.87
CA VAL A 250 4.83 3.22 -17.36
C VAL A 250 4.71 4.68 -16.99
N ASN A 251 3.92 5.44 -17.74
CA ASN A 251 3.76 6.88 -17.53
C ASN A 251 3.38 7.17 -16.07
N LYS A 252 4.12 8.05 -15.40
CA LYS A 252 3.94 8.39 -13.98
C LYS A 252 2.57 8.98 -13.66
N ASN A 253 1.93 9.62 -14.64
CA ASN A 253 0.62 10.23 -14.50
C ASN A 253 -0.54 9.25 -14.79
N CYS A 254 -0.26 8.03 -15.27
CA CYS A 254 -1.26 6.97 -15.41
C CYS A 254 -1.88 6.62 -14.06
N ASP A 255 -3.21 6.72 -13.94
CA ASP A 255 -3.95 6.39 -12.71
C ASP A 255 -4.14 4.87 -12.53
N VAL A 256 -3.02 4.15 -12.43
CA VAL A 256 -3.01 2.69 -12.22
C VAL A 256 -3.90 2.26 -11.05
N HIS A 257 -4.01 3.09 -10.00
CA HIS A 257 -4.90 2.80 -8.87
C HIS A 257 -6.38 2.93 -9.19
N GLY A 258 -6.74 3.90 -10.00
CA GLY A 258 -8.10 4.05 -10.48
C GLY A 258 -8.53 2.87 -11.33
N TYR A 259 -7.74 2.50 -12.33
CA TYR A 259 -8.02 1.34 -13.19
C TYR A 259 -8.04 0.02 -12.42
N ARG A 260 -7.18 -0.12 -11.42
CA ARG A 260 -7.26 -1.25 -10.49
C ARG A 260 -8.57 -1.28 -9.70
N SER A 261 -9.11 -0.13 -9.32
CA SER A 261 -10.43 -0.06 -8.66
C SER A 261 -11.55 -0.48 -9.62
N ASP A 262 -11.44 -0.11 -10.91
CA ASP A 262 -12.39 -0.51 -11.94
C ASP A 262 -12.37 -2.03 -12.14
N TYR A 263 -11.18 -2.63 -12.25
CA TYR A 263 -10.98 -4.08 -12.30
C TYR A 263 -11.58 -4.80 -11.08
N ALA A 264 -11.29 -4.31 -9.87
CA ALA A 264 -11.82 -4.91 -8.66
C ALA A 264 -13.36 -4.81 -8.59
N THR A 265 -13.93 -3.72 -9.08
CA THR A 265 -15.38 -3.54 -9.18
C THR A 265 -15.99 -4.51 -10.19
N TYR A 266 -15.31 -4.74 -11.33
CA TYR A 266 -15.74 -5.69 -12.34
C TYR A 266 -15.75 -7.12 -11.78
N ILE A 267 -14.67 -7.57 -11.13
CA ILE A 267 -14.61 -8.88 -10.47
C ILE A 267 -15.73 -9.02 -9.43
N TYR A 268 -15.90 -8.00 -8.58
CA TYR A 268 -16.93 -8.02 -7.55
C TYR A 268 -18.33 -8.20 -8.15
N LYS A 269 -18.65 -7.45 -9.20
CA LYS A 269 -19.95 -7.55 -9.88
C LYS A 269 -20.17 -8.93 -10.51
N LYS A 270 -19.11 -9.54 -11.04
CA LYS A 270 -19.22 -10.84 -11.71
C LYS A 270 -19.34 -12.02 -10.74
N TYR A 271 -18.63 -12.00 -9.62
CA TYR A 271 -18.50 -13.15 -8.72
C TYR A 271 -19.15 -12.97 -7.35
N ALA A 272 -19.51 -11.75 -6.97
CA ALA A 272 -20.22 -11.53 -5.71
C ALA A 272 -21.72 -11.86 -5.87
N ARG A 273 -22.30 -12.45 -4.83
CA ARG A 273 -23.73 -12.64 -4.77
C ARG A 273 -24.46 -11.30 -4.82
N PRO A 274 -25.65 -11.24 -5.46
CA PRO A 274 -26.53 -10.07 -5.39
C PRO A 274 -26.72 -9.61 -3.93
N ILE A 275 -26.83 -8.31 -3.72
CA ILE A 275 -26.99 -7.75 -2.37
C ILE A 275 -28.26 -8.25 -1.71
N GLU A 276 -29.29 -8.49 -2.53
CA GLU A 276 -30.60 -8.98 -2.11
C GLU A 276 -30.53 -10.40 -1.50
N GLU A 277 -29.57 -11.21 -1.93
CA GLU A 277 -29.33 -12.56 -1.40
C GLU A 277 -28.50 -12.55 -0.11
N LEU A 278 -27.89 -11.41 0.25
CA LEU A 278 -27.06 -11.25 1.44
C LEU A 278 -27.93 -10.95 2.66
N LYS A 279 -28.73 -11.92 3.12
CA LYS A 279 -29.38 -11.83 4.43
C LYS A 279 -28.31 -11.75 5.53
N PHE A 280 -28.63 -11.03 6.61
CA PHE A 280 -27.69 -10.77 7.71
C PHE A 280 -27.07 -12.08 8.27
N GLU A 281 -27.86 -13.14 8.34
CA GLU A 281 -27.49 -14.48 8.80
C GLU A 281 -26.46 -15.17 7.88
N ASN A 282 -26.42 -14.82 6.60
CA ASN A 282 -25.50 -15.39 5.62
C ASN A 282 -24.18 -14.60 5.48
N LYS A 283 -24.06 -13.42 6.08
CA LYS A 283 -22.86 -12.59 5.99
C LYS A 283 -21.64 -13.21 6.66
N ILE A 284 -21.83 -14.11 7.59
CA ILE A 284 -20.76 -14.69 8.42
C ILE A 284 -20.29 -16.04 7.86
N LYS A 285 -21.06 -16.70 7.00
CA LYS A 285 -20.81 -18.10 6.60
C LYS A 285 -20.01 -18.32 5.32
N CYS A 286 -19.72 -17.29 4.53
CA CYS A 286 -19.00 -17.45 3.25
C CYS A 286 -17.57 -16.92 3.31
N GLY A 287 -16.64 -17.80 3.67
CA GLY A 287 -15.21 -17.48 3.71
C GLY A 287 -14.62 -16.99 2.37
N TRP A 288 -15.12 -17.46 1.24
CA TRP A 288 -14.70 -17.06 -0.09
C TRP A 288 -15.15 -15.63 -0.45
N GLU A 289 -16.35 -15.19 -0.07
CA GLU A 289 -16.80 -13.81 -0.27
C GLU A 289 -15.99 -12.81 0.56
N ILE A 290 -15.59 -13.21 1.76
CA ILE A 290 -14.67 -12.43 2.59
C ILE A 290 -13.31 -12.34 1.89
N GLN A 291 -12.87 -13.38 1.20
CA GLN A 291 -11.60 -13.38 0.46
C GLN A 291 -11.68 -12.54 -0.82
N ILE A 292 -12.76 -12.62 -1.60
CA ILE A 292 -13.00 -11.71 -2.74
C ILE A 292 -13.12 -10.26 -2.24
N ARG A 293 -13.84 -10.03 -1.16
CA ARG A 293 -13.91 -8.72 -0.50
C ARG A 293 -12.54 -8.24 -0.04
N ASN A 294 -11.69 -9.12 0.49
CA ASN A 294 -10.33 -8.80 0.87
C ASN A 294 -9.43 -8.56 -0.35
N LEU A 295 -9.60 -9.27 -1.45
CA LEU A 295 -8.94 -9.00 -2.73
C LEU A 295 -9.35 -7.61 -3.25
N CYS A 296 -10.63 -7.27 -3.22
CA CYS A 296 -11.15 -5.97 -3.60
C CYS A 296 -10.79 -4.84 -2.61
N LEU A 297 -10.77 -5.11 -1.29
CA LEU A 297 -10.43 -4.14 -0.25
C LEU A 297 -8.92 -3.90 -0.12
N GLN A 298 -8.09 -4.90 -0.45
CA GLN A 298 -6.64 -4.72 -0.56
C GLN A 298 -6.24 -3.94 -1.82
N SER A 299 -7.19 -3.68 -2.72
CA SER A 299 -7.03 -2.79 -3.87
C SER A 299 -7.32 -1.32 -3.52
N ARG A 300 -7.88 -1.06 -2.36
CA ARG A 300 -8.08 0.28 -1.79
C ARG A 300 -6.98 0.54 -0.74
#